data_6179eac72cf601da48e9e73556972288
#
_entry.id   6179eac72cf601da48e9e73556972288
#
_cell.length_a   1.000
_cell.length_b   1.000
_cell.length_c   1.000
_cell.angle_alpha   90.00
_cell.angle_beta   90.00
_cell.angle_gamma   90.00
#
_symmetry.space_group_name_H-M   'P 1'
#
loop_
_entity.id
_entity.type
_entity.pdbx_description
1 polymer ?
#
loop_
_entity_poly.entity_id
_entity_poly.type
_entity_poly.pdbx_seq_one_letter_code
_entity_poly.pdbx_strand_id
1 'polypeptide(L)'
;MEYKNDNKFYFEIEKRIPGHLGRAGIIHTPHGDIKTPAFMCVGTHGEVRFVSMEELKSINAQAMLSNGYHLRNISPEIAANGGLSAWSKWNGPTLTDSGGFQVMSLGSGCGKVVSMKREDNMKNTEEEKRLAHVTENGVHFHDPFTGQEDFIGPEESMQIQCRIGADIHMAYDELTSLADTYEYNVESLARTERWAKRSLDEHKKHCDDLGYHQSLYGVIQGGRWEDLRRSTCKKYAQMDFDGYGLGGAFLKETLGDILTWCNEELPENKPRHLLGLSHPDDILIGTENGADTFDCVAPTREARHGRLYTMHGPINLSKYRDSDEIIDEGCDCPTCLSHITLGELRRLWKSQ
;
A
#
# COMPACT_ATOMS: atom_id res chain seq x y z
N MET A 1 -10.89 -6.94 28.52
CA MET A 1 -9.60 -6.22 28.63
C MET A 1 -9.94 -4.74 28.42
N GLU A 2 -9.70 -3.91 29.42
CA GLU A 2 -9.88 -2.46 29.27
C GLU A 2 -8.77 -1.95 28.36
N TYR A 3 -9.14 -1.40 27.22
CA TYR A 3 -8.23 -0.68 26.35
C TYR A 3 -7.74 0.56 27.09
N LYS A 4 -6.47 0.64 27.42
CA LYS A 4 -5.81 1.89 27.79
C LYS A 4 -5.71 2.73 26.52
N ASN A 5 -6.71 3.58 26.34
CA ASN A 5 -6.85 4.46 25.20
C ASN A 5 -5.94 5.69 25.38
N ASP A 6 -4.63 5.52 25.13
CA ASP A 6 -3.67 6.64 25.18
C ASP A 6 -3.59 7.40 23.87
N ASN A 7 -4.46 7.16 22.90
CA ASN A 7 -4.52 7.83 21.56
C ASN A 7 -3.15 7.97 20.87
N LYS A 8 -2.20 7.08 21.16
CA LYS A 8 -0.81 7.19 20.69
C LYS A 8 -0.51 6.07 19.71
N PHE A 9 0.12 6.49 18.60
CA PHE A 9 0.74 5.56 17.67
C PHE A 9 2.14 5.18 18.16
N TYR A 10 2.45 3.87 18.22
CA TYR A 10 3.80 3.36 18.47
C TYR A 10 3.96 1.91 17.99
N PHE A 11 5.20 1.46 17.84
CA PHE A 11 5.54 0.11 17.42
C PHE A 11 6.30 -0.60 18.54
N GLU A 12 5.80 -1.76 18.95
CA GLU A 12 6.42 -2.66 19.92
C GLU A 12 6.97 -3.91 19.21
N ILE A 13 8.28 -4.19 19.38
CA ILE A 13 8.92 -5.38 18.81
C ILE A 13 8.88 -6.47 19.86
N GLU A 14 8.22 -7.60 19.56
CA GLU A 14 8.11 -8.75 20.45
C GLU A 14 9.20 -9.81 20.21
N LYS A 15 9.54 -10.05 18.92
CA LYS A 15 10.53 -11.07 18.51
C LYS A 15 11.31 -10.64 17.28
N ARG A 16 12.50 -11.24 17.11
CA ARG A 16 13.37 -11.06 15.95
C ARG A 16 13.72 -12.40 15.33
N ILE A 17 13.93 -12.43 14.02
CA ILE A 17 14.47 -13.59 13.33
C ILE A 17 15.99 -13.58 13.51
N PRO A 18 16.60 -14.58 14.16
CA PRO A 18 18.05 -14.62 14.37
C PRO A 18 18.82 -14.56 13.03
N GLY A 19 19.75 -13.63 12.91
CA GLY A 19 20.59 -13.46 11.72
C GLY A 19 19.93 -12.73 10.56
N HIS A 20 18.70 -12.24 10.71
CA HIS A 20 17.95 -11.50 9.71
C HIS A 20 17.41 -10.19 10.28
N LEU A 21 16.92 -9.31 9.40
CA LEU A 21 16.28 -8.05 9.81
C LEU A 21 14.79 -8.22 10.16
N GLY A 22 14.24 -9.38 9.90
CA GLY A 22 12.85 -9.71 10.15
C GLY A 22 12.49 -9.72 11.63
N ARG A 23 11.27 -9.26 11.91
CA ARG A 23 10.75 -9.11 13.28
C ARG A 23 9.24 -9.32 13.31
N ALA A 24 8.76 -9.72 14.47
CA ALA A 24 7.33 -9.70 14.80
C ALA A 24 7.10 -8.69 15.92
N GLY A 25 5.95 -8.02 15.88
CA GLY A 25 5.60 -6.99 16.86
C GLY A 25 4.15 -6.54 16.73
N ILE A 26 3.84 -5.42 17.35
CA ILE A 26 2.51 -4.82 17.35
C ILE A 26 2.61 -3.35 16.98
N ILE A 27 1.89 -2.93 15.96
CA ILE A 27 1.66 -1.51 15.67
C ILE A 27 0.38 -1.12 16.42
N HIS A 28 0.51 -0.25 17.41
CA HIS A 28 -0.63 0.29 18.15
C HIS A 28 -1.16 1.52 17.41
N THR A 29 -2.46 1.51 17.09
CA THR A 29 -3.15 2.62 16.43
C THR A 29 -4.38 3.04 17.23
N PRO A 30 -4.92 4.23 16.99
CA PRO A 30 -6.16 4.69 17.65
C PRO A 30 -7.35 3.75 17.48
N HIS A 31 -7.46 3.05 16.34
CA HIS A 31 -8.57 2.13 16.07
C HIS A 31 -8.24 0.65 16.30
N GLY A 32 -7.10 0.34 16.92
CA GLY A 32 -6.73 -1.01 17.31
C GLY A 32 -5.30 -1.40 16.95
N ASP A 33 -4.95 -2.63 17.27
CA ASP A 33 -3.61 -3.17 17.11
C ASP A 33 -3.46 -3.93 15.80
N ILE A 34 -2.27 -3.83 15.17
CA ILE A 34 -1.88 -4.62 14.02
C ILE A 34 -0.69 -5.49 14.42
N LYS A 35 -0.91 -6.80 14.54
CA LYS A 35 0.16 -7.76 14.79
C LYS A 35 0.96 -8.01 13.52
N THR A 36 2.26 -7.77 13.57
CA THR A 36 3.15 -7.89 12.41
C THR A 36 3.95 -9.19 12.44
N PRO A 37 4.32 -9.74 11.27
CA PRO A 37 4.01 -9.22 9.93
C PRO A 37 2.52 -9.35 9.58
N ALA A 38 1.98 -8.36 8.83
CA ALA A 38 0.58 -8.32 8.45
C ALA A 38 0.35 -7.89 7.00
N PHE A 39 -0.66 -8.50 6.36
CA PHE A 39 -1.16 -8.05 5.06
C PHE A 39 -2.39 -7.17 5.25
N MET A 40 -2.38 -5.96 4.67
CA MET A 40 -3.50 -5.02 4.69
C MET A 40 -4.39 -5.25 3.47
N CYS A 41 -5.69 -5.45 3.71
CA CYS A 41 -6.65 -5.61 2.62
C CYS A 41 -6.90 -4.27 1.93
N VAL A 42 -6.84 -4.26 0.58
CA VAL A 42 -7.06 -3.03 -0.18
C VAL A 42 -8.54 -2.81 -0.45
N GLY A 43 -9.08 -1.81 0.21
CA GLY A 43 -10.43 -1.27 0.03
C GLY A 43 -10.37 0.12 -0.60
N THR A 44 -10.12 0.22 -1.90
CA THR A 44 -9.85 1.47 -2.65
C THR A 44 -10.85 2.60 -2.37
N HIS A 45 -12.13 2.27 -2.24
CA HIS A 45 -13.22 3.20 -1.97
C HIS A 45 -13.80 3.05 -0.54
N GLY A 46 -12.98 2.63 0.43
CA GLY A 46 -13.43 2.35 1.79
C GLY A 46 -14.11 0.98 1.94
N GLU A 47 -14.09 0.17 0.90
CA GLU A 47 -14.62 -1.20 0.88
C GLU A 47 -13.75 -2.11 0.03
N VAL A 48 -13.64 -3.38 0.41
CA VAL A 48 -12.99 -4.41 -0.40
C VAL A 48 -14.03 -4.97 -1.37
N ARG A 49 -13.82 -4.76 -2.65
CA ARG A 49 -14.82 -5.10 -3.68
C ARG A 49 -15.23 -6.56 -3.63
N PHE A 50 -16.54 -6.81 -3.46
CA PHE A 50 -17.19 -8.12 -3.33
C PHE A 50 -16.83 -8.91 -2.06
N VAL A 51 -16.28 -8.26 -1.05
CA VAL A 51 -16.01 -8.86 0.26
C VAL A 51 -16.62 -7.96 1.33
N SER A 52 -17.52 -8.48 2.12
CA SER A 52 -18.15 -7.72 3.22
C SER A 52 -17.16 -7.50 4.37
N MET A 53 -17.46 -6.52 5.24
CA MET A 53 -16.64 -6.28 6.44
C MET A 53 -16.69 -7.46 7.42
N GLU A 54 -17.80 -8.19 7.47
CA GLU A 54 -17.95 -9.41 8.27
C GLU A 54 -17.04 -10.54 7.75
N GLU A 55 -16.99 -10.72 6.42
CA GLU A 55 -16.08 -11.70 5.80
C GLU A 55 -14.62 -11.36 6.05
N LEU A 56 -14.23 -10.07 5.93
CA LEU A 56 -12.87 -9.63 6.27
C LEU A 56 -12.51 -9.94 7.72
N LYS A 57 -13.43 -9.69 8.65
CA LYS A 57 -13.23 -10.04 10.07
C LYS A 57 -13.15 -11.53 10.30
N SER A 58 -13.93 -12.33 9.58
CA SER A 58 -13.92 -13.81 9.70
C SER A 58 -12.59 -14.45 9.29
N ILE A 59 -11.84 -13.81 8.38
CA ILE A 59 -10.49 -14.23 7.98
C ILE A 59 -9.38 -13.54 8.78
N ASN A 60 -9.73 -12.88 9.89
CA ASN A 60 -8.81 -12.15 10.76
C ASN A 60 -8.01 -11.06 10.04
N ALA A 61 -8.58 -10.38 9.03
CA ALA A 61 -7.98 -9.17 8.47
C ALA A 61 -7.82 -8.14 9.58
N GLN A 62 -6.62 -7.54 9.68
CA GLN A 62 -6.27 -6.67 10.81
C GLN A 62 -6.32 -5.19 10.45
N ALA A 63 -6.11 -4.85 9.19
CA ALA A 63 -6.10 -3.47 8.71
C ALA A 63 -6.61 -3.38 7.27
N MET A 64 -7.13 -2.20 6.91
CA MET A 64 -7.60 -1.90 5.56
C MET A 64 -6.88 -0.68 5.00
N LEU A 65 -6.38 -0.79 3.77
CA LEU A 65 -5.82 0.32 3.02
C LEU A 65 -6.87 0.89 2.07
N SER A 66 -7.03 2.21 2.07
CA SER A 66 -7.88 2.94 1.13
C SER A 66 -7.08 3.96 0.33
N ASN A 67 -7.65 4.41 -0.79
CA ASN A 67 -6.92 5.25 -1.72
C ASN A 67 -7.28 6.74 -1.56
N GLY A 68 -6.29 7.57 -1.18
CA GLY A 68 -6.47 9.00 -0.98
C GLY A 68 -6.98 9.74 -2.20
N TYR A 69 -6.49 9.40 -3.39
CA TYR A 69 -6.94 10.00 -4.64
C TYR A 69 -8.42 9.71 -4.94
N HIS A 70 -8.86 8.46 -4.81
CA HIS A 70 -10.24 8.08 -5.10
C HIS A 70 -11.24 8.62 -4.07
N LEU A 71 -10.82 8.80 -2.84
CA LEU A 71 -11.66 9.33 -1.76
C LEU A 71 -11.62 10.88 -1.64
N ARG A 72 -10.77 11.58 -2.42
CA ARG A 72 -10.53 13.02 -2.27
C ARG A 72 -11.80 13.87 -2.26
N ASN A 73 -12.73 13.60 -3.19
CA ASN A 73 -13.94 14.38 -3.38
C ASN A 73 -14.96 14.18 -2.26
N ILE A 74 -14.94 13.04 -1.57
CA ILE A 74 -15.83 12.69 -0.47
C ILE A 74 -15.14 12.78 0.90
N SER A 75 -13.88 13.22 0.95
CA SER A 75 -13.14 13.35 2.20
C SER A 75 -13.84 14.22 3.27
N PRO A 76 -14.58 15.31 2.91
CA PRO A 76 -15.36 16.05 3.91
C PRO A 76 -16.52 15.23 4.51
N GLU A 77 -17.17 14.37 3.73
CA GLU A 77 -18.20 13.46 4.21
C GLU A 77 -17.62 12.41 5.16
N ILE A 78 -16.46 11.85 4.80
CA ILE A 78 -15.77 10.87 5.64
C ILE A 78 -15.39 11.49 6.98
N ALA A 79 -14.83 12.71 6.97
CA ALA A 79 -14.50 13.46 8.19
C ALA A 79 -15.72 13.69 9.08
N ALA A 80 -16.85 14.10 8.48
CA ALA A 80 -18.12 14.33 9.20
C ALA A 80 -18.70 13.06 9.84
N ASN A 81 -18.27 11.88 9.36
CA ASN A 81 -18.67 10.58 9.91
C ASN A 81 -17.60 9.96 10.84
N GLY A 82 -16.63 10.75 11.32
CA GLY A 82 -15.63 10.30 12.30
C GLY A 82 -14.42 9.58 11.70
N GLY A 83 -14.14 9.81 10.41
CA GLY A 83 -13.01 9.24 9.70
C GLY A 83 -13.29 7.91 9.02
N LEU A 84 -12.26 7.41 8.32
CA LEU A 84 -12.36 6.25 7.42
C LEU A 84 -12.84 4.98 8.12
N SER A 85 -12.32 4.71 9.32
CA SER A 85 -12.65 3.51 10.10
C SER A 85 -14.15 3.42 10.40
N ALA A 86 -14.74 4.53 10.87
CA ALA A 86 -16.16 4.61 11.20
C ALA A 86 -17.04 4.68 9.94
N TRP A 87 -16.68 5.54 8.99
CA TRP A 87 -17.46 5.74 7.75
C TRP A 87 -17.58 4.46 6.93
N SER A 88 -16.51 3.70 6.80
CA SER A 88 -16.50 2.41 6.08
C SER A 88 -17.14 1.26 6.86
N LYS A 89 -17.47 1.45 8.15
CA LYS A 89 -17.94 0.40 9.09
C LYS A 89 -16.92 -0.72 9.33
N TRP A 90 -15.68 -0.49 8.95
CA TRP A 90 -14.57 -1.39 9.25
C TRP A 90 -14.32 -1.48 10.75
N ASN A 91 -14.34 -0.33 11.44
CA ASN A 91 -14.13 -0.21 12.88
C ASN A 91 -12.82 -0.85 13.38
N GLY A 92 -11.76 -0.68 12.61
CA GLY A 92 -10.41 -1.18 12.88
C GLY A 92 -9.35 -0.29 12.25
N PRO A 93 -8.07 -0.65 12.37
CA PRO A 93 -6.95 0.11 11.80
C PRO A 93 -7.07 0.36 10.31
N THR A 94 -6.73 1.57 9.89
CA THR A 94 -6.79 1.99 8.49
C THR A 94 -5.51 2.69 8.04
N LEU A 95 -5.22 2.59 6.73
CA LEU A 95 -4.12 3.28 6.07
C LEU A 95 -4.62 3.95 4.78
N THR A 96 -4.10 5.14 4.45
CA THR A 96 -4.29 5.75 3.12
C THR A 96 -2.96 5.88 2.40
N ASP A 97 -2.99 5.65 1.07
CA ASP A 97 -1.91 6.07 0.20
C ASP A 97 -1.98 7.58 -0.08
N SER A 98 -0.87 8.13 -0.61
CA SER A 98 -0.76 9.56 -0.92
C SER A 98 -1.57 10.01 -2.14
N GLY A 99 -2.03 9.08 -2.97
CA GLY A 99 -2.62 9.35 -4.29
C GLY A 99 -1.60 9.61 -5.40
N GLY A 100 -0.32 9.75 -5.08
CA GLY A 100 0.74 10.06 -6.04
C GLY A 100 0.90 9.01 -7.15
N PHE A 101 0.85 7.72 -6.80
CA PHE A 101 0.91 6.63 -7.76
C PHE A 101 -0.20 6.72 -8.81
N GLN A 102 -1.44 6.98 -8.39
CA GLN A 102 -2.61 7.04 -9.29
C GLN A 102 -2.44 8.18 -10.27
N VAL A 103 -2.07 9.35 -9.79
CA VAL A 103 -1.89 10.56 -10.62
C VAL A 103 -0.76 10.37 -11.62
N MET A 104 0.39 9.84 -11.19
CA MET A 104 1.52 9.59 -12.09
C MET A 104 1.24 8.47 -13.10
N SER A 105 0.53 7.41 -12.70
CA SER A 105 0.15 6.33 -13.59
C SER A 105 -0.85 6.75 -14.67
N LEU A 106 -1.71 7.72 -14.38
CA LEU A 106 -2.60 8.35 -15.37
C LEU A 106 -1.80 9.13 -16.43
N GLY A 107 -0.72 9.81 -16.02
CA GLY A 107 0.13 10.59 -16.91
C GLY A 107 0.94 9.77 -17.89
N SER A 108 1.29 8.56 -17.54
CA SER A 108 2.11 7.70 -18.39
C SER A 108 1.32 6.89 -19.42
N GLY A 109 -0.01 6.98 -19.44
CA GLY A 109 -0.87 6.11 -20.26
C GLY A 109 -0.67 4.61 -19.94
N CYS A 110 -0.08 4.32 -18.81
CA CYS A 110 0.48 3.02 -18.46
C CYS A 110 -0.30 2.33 -17.35
N GLY A 111 -1.27 1.53 -17.72
CA GLY A 111 -1.61 0.36 -16.89
C GLY A 111 -0.45 -0.65 -16.81
N LYS A 112 0.79 -0.23 -17.14
CA LYS A 112 1.98 -1.10 -17.28
C LYS A 112 3.16 -0.73 -16.39
N VAL A 113 3.07 0.30 -15.55
CA VAL A 113 4.21 0.77 -14.73
C VAL A 113 4.62 -0.21 -13.63
N VAL A 114 3.73 -1.10 -13.22
CA VAL A 114 3.99 -2.11 -12.19
C VAL A 114 3.74 -3.53 -12.71
N SER A 115 4.26 -3.85 -13.89
CA SER A 115 4.36 -5.24 -14.30
C SER A 115 5.78 -5.69 -14.11
N MET A 116 6.05 -6.49 -13.07
CA MET A 116 7.31 -7.19 -12.83
C MET A 116 7.67 -8.21 -13.95
N LYS A 117 6.95 -8.20 -15.07
CA LYS A 117 7.18 -9.08 -16.20
C LYS A 117 7.23 -8.25 -17.47
N ARG A 118 8.42 -7.89 -17.88
CA ARG A 118 8.92 -7.72 -19.25
C ARG A 118 9.94 -6.59 -19.38
N GLU A 119 11.18 -6.98 -19.63
CA GLU A 119 12.23 -6.14 -20.22
C GLU A 119 11.96 -5.83 -21.71
N ASP A 120 10.96 -6.46 -22.34
CA ASP A 120 10.72 -6.34 -23.77
C ASP A 120 9.64 -5.32 -24.11
N ASN A 121 10.01 -4.30 -24.87
CA ASN A 121 9.21 -3.28 -25.55
C ASN A 121 8.88 -1.98 -24.80
N MET A 122 9.90 -1.25 -24.32
CA MET A 122 9.78 0.19 -24.10
C MET A 122 10.21 0.94 -25.37
N LYS A 123 9.32 1.06 -26.33
CA LYS A 123 9.44 2.09 -27.37
C LYS A 123 8.94 3.40 -26.79
N ASN A 124 9.79 4.44 -26.83
CA ASN A 124 9.47 5.82 -26.55
C ASN A 124 8.17 6.21 -27.28
N THR A 125 7.08 6.37 -26.54
CA THR A 125 5.90 7.05 -27.06
C THR A 125 6.08 8.53 -26.80
N GLU A 126 5.99 9.30 -27.88
CA GLU A 126 6.16 10.74 -27.99
C GLU A 126 5.54 11.52 -26.81
N GLU A 127 6.22 12.60 -26.41
CA GLU A 127 5.88 13.51 -25.30
C GLU A 127 4.46 14.12 -25.37
N GLU A 128 3.76 13.97 -26.47
CA GLU A 128 2.50 14.67 -26.77
C GLU A 128 1.24 14.11 -26.07
N LYS A 129 1.33 13.06 -25.22
CA LYS A 129 0.15 12.49 -24.53
C LYS A 129 0.38 12.13 -23.07
N ARG A 130 1.25 12.81 -22.36
CA ARG A 130 1.33 12.63 -20.91
C ARG A 130 0.14 13.36 -20.26
N LEU A 131 -0.79 12.61 -19.69
CA LEU A 131 -1.94 13.15 -18.96
C LEU A 131 -1.55 13.72 -17.59
N ALA A 132 -0.30 13.58 -17.15
CA ALA A 132 0.22 14.19 -15.94
C ALA A 132 1.62 14.78 -16.15
N HIS A 133 1.87 15.89 -15.47
CA HIS A 133 3.11 16.65 -15.51
C HIS A 133 3.61 16.93 -14.10
N VAL A 134 4.81 16.41 -13.77
CA VAL A 134 5.46 16.61 -12.47
C VAL A 134 6.16 17.97 -12.45
N THR A 135 5.93 18.74 -11.40
CA THR A 135 6.55 20.03 -11.13
C THR A 135 7.20 20.06 -9.75
N GLU A 136 7.90 21.10 -9.39
CA GLU A 136 8.41 21.27 -8.04
C GLU A 136 7.29 21.35 -6.99
N ASN A 137 6.13 21.86 -7.35
CA ASN A 137 5.02 22.07 -6.42
C ASN A 137 4.17 20.81 -6.21
N GLY A 138 4.10 19.94 -7.19
CA GLY A 138 3.25 18.74 -7.20
C GLY A 138 3.02 18.29 -8.64
N VAL A 139 1.92 17.59 -8.89
CA VAL A 139 1.58 16.98 -10.16
C VAL A 139 0.29 17.57 -10.71
N HIS A 140 0.38 18.16 -11.93
CA HIS A 140 -0.78 18.54 -12.72
C HIS A 140 -1.21 17.35 -13.58
N PHE A 141 -2.50 17.08 -13.66
CA PHE A 141 -3.03 15.95 -14.42
C PHE A 141 -4.43 16.23 -14.95
N HIS A 142 -4.85 15.46 -15.95
CA HIS A 142 -6.24 15.45 -16.40
C HIS A 142 -6.96 14.27 -15.74
N ASP A 143 -8.00 14.57 -14.98
CA ASP A 143 -8.83 13.56 -14.35
C ASP A 143 -9.50 12.68 -15.43
N PRO A 144 -9.28 11.36 -15.42
CA PRO A 144 -9.76 10.47 -16.48
C PRO A 144 -11.28 10.31 -16.52
N PHE A 145 -11.98 10.69 -15.45
CA PHE A 145 -13.43 10.57 -15.35
C PHE A 145 -14.13 11.85 -15.78
N THR A 146 -13.56 13.01 -15.47
CA THR A 146 -14.16 14.32 -15.78
C THR A 146 -13.51 14.99 -16.98
N GLY A 147 -12.28 14.61 -17.34
CA GLY A 147 -11.47 15.27 -18.37
C GLY A 147 -10.95 16.66 -17.96
N GLN A 148 -11.21 17.09 -16.73
CA GLN A 148 -10.77 18.38 -16.22
C GLN A 148 -9.31 18.33 -15.76
N GLU A 149 -8.62 19.46 -15.89
CA GLU A 149 -7.31 19.65 -15.31
C GLU A 149 -7.45 19.75 -13.79
N ASP A 150 -6.57 19.03 -13.07
CA ASP A 150 -6.54 18.97 -11.61
C ASP A 150 -5.08 18.98 -11.13
N PHE A 151 -4.87 19.19 -9.85
CA PHE A 151 -3.56 19.29 -9.24
C PHE A 151 -3.54 18.63 -7.87
N ILE A 152 -2.47 17.89 -7.57
CA ILE A 152 -2.18 17.37 -6.23
C ILE A 152 -0.70 17.57 -5.93
N GLY A 153 -0.43 18.24 -4.82
CA GLY A 153 0.90 18.36 -4.22
C GLY A 153 0.93 17.80 -2.79
N PRO A 154 2.06 17.97 -2.11
CA PRO A 154 2.23 17.48 -0.74
C PRO A 154 1.17 18.00 0.24
N GLU A 155 0.86 19.29 0.19
CA GLU A 155 -0.12 19.90 1.09
C GLU A 155 -1.54 19.39 0.80
N GLU A 156 -1.95 19.38 -0.47
CA GLU A 156 -3.27 18.88 -0.88
C GLU A 156 -3.46 17.41 -0.49
N SER A 157 -2.43 16.59 -0.72
CA SER A 157 -2.45 15.18 -0.32
C SER A 157 -2.63 15.02 1.19
N MET A 158 -1.89 15.78 2.00
CA MET A 158 -2.01 15.70 3.45
C MET A 158 -3.37 16.18 3.93
N GLN A 159 -3.90 17.30 3.42
CA GLN A 159 -5.24 17.80 3.76
C GLN A 159 -6.34 16.80 3.40
N ILE A 160 -6.20 16.10 2.25
CA ILE A 160 -7.13 15.03 1.86
C ILE A 160 -7.04 13.87 2.83
N GLN A 161 -5.83 13.34 3.10
CA GLN A 161 -5.63 12.19 3.98
C GLN A 161 -6.07 12.49 5.41
N CYS A 162 -5.73 13.66 5.97
CA CYS A 162 -6.17 14.05 7.32
C CYS A 162 -7.69 14.18 7.43
N ARG A 163 -8.38 14.64 6.37
CA ARG A 163 -9.85 14.63 6.33
C ARG A 163 -10.43 13.23 6.20
N ILE A 164 -9.78 12.34 5.42
CA ILE A 164 -10.16 10.92 5.37
C ILE A 164 -9.98 10.27 6.73
N GLY A 165 -8.97 10.66 7.49
CA GLY A 165 -8.79 10.24 8.88
C GLY A 165 -8.46 8.77 9.01
N ALA A 166 -7.48 8.27 8.25
CA ALA A 166 -6.89 6.97 8.51
C ALA A 166 -5.91 7.03 9.69
N ASP A 167 -5.61 5.90 10.32
CA ASP A 167 -4.62 5.83 11.39
C ASP A 167 -3.20 6.08 10.87
N ILE A 168 -2.95 5.71 9.62
CA ILE A 168 -1.64 5.79 8.97
C ILE A 168 -1.79 6.49 7.61
N HIS A 169 -0.99 7.52 7.39
CA HIS A 169 -0.90 8.26 6.13
C HIS A 169 0.45 8.04 5.47
N MET A 170 0.53 8.21 4.15
CA MET A 170 1.78 8.21 3.39
C MET A 170 2.14 9.62 2.94
N ALA A 171 3.37 10.04 3.19
CA ALA A 171 3.90 11.29 2.66
C ALA A 171 3.87 11.28 1.13
N TYR A 172 3.62 12.44 0.52
CA TYR A 172 3.57 12.55 -0.94
C TYR A 172 4.96 12.37 -1.55
N ASP A 173 5.08 11.52 -2.55
CA ASP A 173 6.33 11.11 -3.17
C ASP A 173 6.22 11.04 -4.69
N GLU A 174 7.36 11.07 -5.37
CA GLU A 174 7.46 10.82 -6.79
C GLU A 174 7.94 9.40 -7.05
N LEU A 175 7.05 8.56 -7.57
CA LEU A 175 7.38 7.21 -7.99
C LEU A 175 8.17 7.24 -9.30
N THR A 176 9.35 6.61 -9.32
CA THR A 176 10.14 6.35 -10.53
C THR A 176 9.94 4.92 -11.02
N SER A 177 10.11 4.72 -12.33
CA SER A 177 10.01 3.42 -12.99
C SER A 177 11.38 2.73 -13.10
N LEU A 178 11.37 1.43 -13.41
CA LEU A 178 12.62 0.69 -13.69
C LEU A 178 13.38 1.18 -14.93
N ALA A 179 12.71 1.94 -15.81
CA ALA A 179 13.30 2.50 -17.03
C ALA A 179 13.96 3.87 -16.82
N ASP A 180 13.69 4.51 -15.68
CA ASP A 180 14.25 5.82 -15.40
C ASP A 180 15.74 5.71 -15.09
N THR A 181 16.51 6.71 -15.59
CA THR A 181 17.98 6.76 -15.42
C THR A 181 18.37 7.06 -13.98
N TYR A 182 19.63 6.82 -13.66
CA TYR A 182 20.20 7.18 -12.36
C TYR A 182 20.07 8.69 -12.10
N GLU A 183 20.39 9.53 -13.09
CA GLU A 183 20.35 10.99 -12.99
C GLU A 183 18.92 11.49 -12.72
N TYR A 184 17.92 10.90 -13.39
CA TYR A 184 16.53 11.23 -13.13
C TYR A 184 16.11 10.82 -11.71
N ASN A 185 16.55 9.64 -11.24
CA ASN A 185 16.27 9.22 -9.86
C ASN A 185 16.93 10.14 -8.82
N VAL A 186 18.11 10.68 -9.08
CA VAL A 186 18.74 11.69 -8.21
C VAL A 186 17.89 12.97 -8.12
N GLU A 187 17.38 13.46 -9.28
CA GLU A 187 16.51 14.63 -9.35
C GLU A 187 15.17 14.39 -8.64
N SER A 188 14.52 13.28 -8.95
CA SER A 188 13.25 12.85 -8.35
C SER A 188 13.35 12.70 -6.83
N LEU A 189 14.44 12.08 -6.34
CA LEU A 189 14.69 11.96 -4.89
C LEU A 189 14.86 13.30 -4.20
N ALA A 190 15.59 14.23 -4.81
CA ALA A 190 15.75 15.57 -4.26
C ALA A 190 14.40 16.31 -4.17
N ARG A 191 13.50 16.12 -5.14
CA ARG A 191 12.13 16.65 -5.13
C ARG A 191 11.29 15.96 -4.07
N THR A 192 11.30 14.62 -4.02
CA THR A 192 10.59 13.81 -3.03
C THR A 192 11.00 14.16 -1.60
N GLU A 193 12.28 14.45 -1.34
CA GLU A 193 12.76 14.92 -0.02
C GLU A 193 12.13 16.26 0.38
N ARG A 194 12.03 17.23 -0.56
CA ARG A 194 11.37 18.51 -0.29
C ARG A 194 9.86 18.32 -0.08
N TRP A 195 9.22 17.44 -0.84
CA TRP A 195 7.81 17.07 -0.69
C TRP A 195 7.55 16.37 0.64
N ALA A 196 8.43 15.48 1.07
CA ALA A 196 8.34 14.80 2.37
C ALA A 196 8.35 15.79 3.53
N LYS A 197 9.21 16.82 3.46
CA LYS A 197 9.23 17.90 4.46
C LYS A 197 7.93 18.70 4.46
N ARG A 198 7.43 19.09 3.28
CA ARG A 198 6.16 19.82 3.14
C ARG A 198 4.97 18.97 3.63
N SER A 199 4.98 17.66 3.35
CA SER A 199 3.99 16.71 3.89
C SER A 199 4.01 16.69 5.41
N LEU A 200 5.20 16.60 6.04
CA LEU A 200 5.34 16.66 7.50
C LEU A 200 4.82 17.97 8.09
N ASP A 201 5.20 19.09 7.47
CA ASP A 201 4.81 20.42 7.96
C ASP A 201 3.29 20.63 7.86
N GLU A 202 2.64 20.10 6.81
CA GLU A 202 1.19 20.19 6.64
C GLU A 202 0.44 19.19 7.52
N HIS A 203 0.93 17.93 7.59
CA HIS A 203 0.35 16.90 8.43
C HIS A 203 0.26 17.32 9.90
N LYS A 204 1.33 17.95 10.46
CA LYS A 204 1.35 18.44 11.84
C LYS A 204 0.28 19.47 12.18
N LYS A 205 -0.31 20.12 11.18
CA LYS A 205 -1.41 21.08 11.41
C LYS A 205 -2.76 20.38 11.58
N HIS A 206 -2.92 19.16 11.05
CA HIS A 206 -4.21 18.51 10.86
C HIS A 206 -4.31 17.10 11.44
N CYS A 207 -3.21 16.50 11.90
CA CYS A 207 -3.17 15.09 12.32
C CYS A 207 -4.05 14.73 13.52
N ASP A 208 -4.53 15.73 14.27
CA ASP A 208 -5.39 15.54 15.44
C ASP A 208 -6.81 16.12 15.25
N ASP A 209 -7.14 16.64 14.04
CA ASP A 209 -8.40 17.34 13.77
C ASP A 209 -9.67 16.49 14.02
N LEU A 210 -9.56 15.17 13.95
CA LEU A 210 -10.65 14.22 14.20
C LEU A 210 -10.70 13.70 15.65
N GLY A 211 -9.87 14.25 16.56
CA GLY A 211 -9.85 13.88 17.98
C GLY A 211 -9.03 12.64 18.31
N TYR A 212 -8.25 12.13 17.36
CA TYR A 212 -7.25 11.08 17.54
C TYR A 212 -6.01 11.36 16.68
N HIS A 213 -4.86 10.84 17.12
CA HIS A 213 -3.62 11.04 16.39
C HIS A 213 -3.55 10.18 15.14
N GLN A 214 -3.32 10.83 14.00
CA GLN A 214 -3.09 10.19 12.70
C GLN A 214 -1.58 10.19 12.44
N SER A 215 -0.98 9.03 12.21
CA SER A 215 0.47 8.90 11.99
C SER A 215 0.88 9.13 10.53
N LEU A 216 2.11 9.56 10.30
CA LEU A 216 2.66 9.79 8.97
C LEU A 216 3.88 8.93 8.70
N TYR A 217 3.86 8.16 7.59
CA TYR A 217 4.99 7.39 7.11
C TYR A 217 5.71 8.13 5.98
N GLY A 218 7.03 8.22 6.08
CA GLY A 218 7.88 8.71 5.00
C GLY A 218 8.06 7.64 3.93
N VAL A 219 7.85 7.99 2.65
CA VAL A 219 7.98 7.04 1.54
C VAL A 219 9.40 7.03 1.00
N ILE A 220 10.07 5.89 1.12
CA ILE A 220 11.45 5.67 0.66
C ILE A 220 11.43 5.28 -0.81
N GLN A 221 12.01 6.11 -1.65
CA GLN A 221 12.28 5.86 -3.07
C GLN A 221 13.79 5.68 -3.29
N GLY A 222 14.26 5.52 -4.53
CA GLY A 222 15.68 5.39 -4.88
C GLY A 222 15.96 4.34 -5.95
N GLY A 223 14.89 3.85 -6.61
CA GLY A 223 15.01 2.88 -7.69
C GLY A 223 15.76 1.62 -7.24
N ARG A 224 16.66 1.14 -8.08
CA ARG A 224 17.48 -0.05 -7.87
C ARG A 224 18.90 0.24 -7.35
N TRP A 225 19.19 1.47 -6.95
CA TRP A 225 20.53 1.91 -6.58
C TRP A 225 20.71 1.97 -5.06
N GLU A 226 21.70 1.23 -4.56
CA GLU A 226 22.01 1.11 -3.13
C GLU A 226 22.33 2.46 -2.49
N ASP A 227 23.20 3.24 -3.11
CA ASP A 227 23.64 4.54 -2.62
C ASP A 227 22.47 5.52 -2.47
N LEU A 228 21.53 5.53 -3.43
CA LEU A 228 20.33 6.36 -3.38
C LEU A 228 19.37 5.89 -2.26
N ARG A 229 19.13 4.57 -2.14
CA ARG A 229 18.29 4.00 -1.07
C ARG A 229 18.85 4.33 0.31
N ARG A 230 20.14 4.02 0.54
CA ARG A 230 20.79 4.30 1.82
C ARG A 230 20.81 5.79 2.15
N SER A 231 21.13 6.65 1.17
CA SER A 231 21.13 8.10 1.35
C SER A 231 19.74 8.62 1.76
N THR A 232 18.67 8.17 1.08
CA THR A 232 17.30 8.55 1.40
C THR A 232 16.93 8.09 2.82
N CYS A 233 17.20 6.82 3.16
CA CYS A 233 16.92 6.28 4.49
C CYS A 233 17.62 7.07 5.61
N LYS A 234 18.91 7.39 5.44
CA LYS A 234 19.67 8.21 6.43
C LYS A 234 19.06 9.59 6.66
N LYS A 235 18.58 10.24 5.59
CA LYS A 235 17.92 11.55 5.69
C LYS A 235 16.56 11.43 6.37
N TYR A 236 15.75 10.43 5.96
CA TYR A 236 14.41 10.25 6.53
C TYR A 236 14.45 9.75 7.97
N ALA A 237 15.48 9.03 8.37
CA ALA A 237 15.71 8.66 9.77
C ALA A 237 15.92 9.88 10.70
N GLN A 238 16.29 11.05 10.14
CA GLN A 238 16.42 12.31 10.88
C GLN A 238 15.13 13.16 10.86
N MET A 239 14.10 12.73 10.09
CA MET A 239 12.80 13.39 10.03
C MET A 239 11.85 12.74 11.03
N ASP A 240 10.84 13.50 11.45
CA ASP A 240 9.88 13.09 12.48
C ASP A 240 8.72 12.28 11.91
N PHE A 241 9.04 11.23 11.13
CA PHE A 241 8.07 10.27 10.65
C PHE A 241 7.77 9.19 11.70
N ASP A 242 6.53 8.71 11.75
CA ASP A 242 6.10 7.63 12.66
C ASP A 242 6.47 6.26 12.15
N GLY A 243 6.66 6.11 10.84
CA GLY A 243 7.05 4.89 10.16
C GLY A 243 7.56 5.16 8.75
N TYR A 244 7.78 4.09 7.98
CA TYR A 244 8.32 4.20 6.63
C TYR A 244 7.56 3.32 5.65
N GLY A 245 7.19 3.89 4.49
CA GLY A 245 6.73 3.16 3.31
C GLY A 245 7.92 2.83 2.41
N LEU A 246 8.13 1.57 2.08
CA LEU A 246 9.17 1.14 1.17
C LEU A 246 8.58 1.06 -0.23
N GLY A 247 8.79 2.13 -1.02
CA GLY A 247 8.20 2.33 -2.35
C GLY A 247 9.19 2.03 -3.48
N GLY A 248 8.65 1.98 -4.69
CA GLY A 248 9.41 1.83 -5.93
C GLY A 248 8.98 0.65 -6.78
N ALA A 249 9.49 0.61 -8.01
CA ALA A 249 9.37 -0.57 -8.85
C ALA A 249 10.51 -1.53 -8.51
N PHE A 250 10.16 -2.76 -8.08
CA PHE A 250 11.12 -3.78 -7.67
C PHE A 250 11.19 -4.91 -8.69
N LEU A 251 12.38 -5.44 -8.93
CA LEU A 251 12.57 -6.76 -9.52
C LEU A 251 12.58 -7.78 -8.38
N LYS A 252 11.97 -8.95 -8.59
CA LYS A 252 11.90 -10.00 -7.57
C LYS A 252 13.31 -10.42 -7.08
N GLU A 253 14.25 -10.47 -8.00
CA GLU A 253 15.64 -10.89 -7.75
C GLU A 253 16.41 -9.91 -6.85
N THR A 254 16.04 -8.64 -6.85
CA THR A 254 16.73 -7.58 -6.07
C THR A 254 15.93 -7.09 -4.86
N LEU A 255 14.74 -7.62 -4.64
CA LEU A 255 13.86 -7.17 -3.56
C LEU A 255 14.53 -7.29 -2.18
N GLY A 256 15.13 -8.45 -1.89
CA GLY A 256 15.79 -8.70 -0.61
C GLY A 256 16.94 -7.72 -0.34
N ASP A 257 17.80 -7.49 -1.34
CA ASP A 257 18.93 -6.55 -1.22
C ASP A 257 18.43 -5.12 -0.95
N ILE A 258 17.43 -4.64 -1.73
CA ILE A 258 16.88 -3.30 -1.57
C ILE A 258 16.28 -3.10 -0.17
N LEU A 259 15.54 -4.09 0.34
CA LEU A 259 14.97 -4.03 1.68
C LEU A 259 16.06 -4.04 2.76
N THR A 260 17.10 -4.84 2.57
CA THR A 260 18.25 -4.87 3.46
C THR A 260 18.94 -3.51 3.53
N TRP A 261 19.28 -2.90 2.39
CA TRP A 261 19.89 -1.56 2.34
C TRP A 261 19.06 -0.50 3.05
N CYS A 262 17.73 -0.55 2.88
CA CYS A 262 16.84 0.40 3.56
C CYS A 262 16.79 0.13 5.07
N ASN A 263 16.58 -1.12 5.46
CA ASN A 263 16.26 -1.47 6.83
C ASN A 263 17.48 -1.50 7.77
N GLU A 264 18.70 -1.54 7.22
CA GLU A 264 19.93 -1.31 7.97
C GLU A 264 20.12 0.17 8.38
N GLU A 265 19.52 1.11 7.64
CA GLU A 265 19.67 2.56 7.89
C GLU A 265 18.48 3.16 8.66
N LEU A 266 17.29 2.52 8.58
CA LEU A 266 16.09 3.04 9.21
C LEU A 266 16.00 2.68 10.70
N PRO A 267 15.46 3.57 11.56
CA PRO A 267 15.25 3.31 12.98
C PRO A 267 14.46 2.00 13.22
N GLU A 268 14.97 1.16 14.12
CA GLU A 268 14.36 -0.15 14.38
C GLU A 268 13.01 -0.04 15.09
N ASN A 269 12.83 0.98 15.92
CA ASN A 269 11.60 1.22 16.70
C ASN A 269 10.44 1.82 15.89
N LYS A 270 10.58 1.93 14.56
CA LYS A 270 9.52 2.43 13.66
C LYS A 270 9.10 1.35 12.68
N PRO A 271 7.78 1.19 12.39
CA PRO A 271 7.28 0.18 11.48
C PRO A 271 7.62 0.50 10.02
N ARG A 272 7.67 -0.54 9.19
CA ARG A 272 8.06 -0.51 7.78
C ARG A 272 7.01 -1.21 6.94
N HIS A 273 6.39 -0.46 6.05
CA HIS A 273 5.34 -0.93 5.15
C HIS A 273 5.89 -1.11 3.74
N LEU A 274 5.78 -2.31 3.17
CA LEU A 274 6.20 -2.60 1.81
C LEU A 274 5.02 -2.44 0.86
N LEU A 275 5.08 -1.42 0.00
CA LEU A 275 3.99 -0.97 -0.85
C LEU A 275 3.77 -1.87 -2.08
N GLY A 276 2.53 -2.30 -2.28
CA GLY A 276 2.05 -2.87 -3.53
C GLY A 276 2.47 -4.31 -3.85
N LEU A 277 2.99 -5.08 -2.90
CA LEU A 277 3.44 -6.46 -3.07
C LEU A 277 2.58 -7.46 -2.29
N SER A 278 2.17 -8.55 -2.94
CA SER A 278 1.25 -9.55 -2.37
C SER A 278 1.54 -11.00 -2.74
N HIS A 279 2.53 -11.25 -3.59
CA HIS A 279 2.87 -12.64 -3.88
C HIS A 279 3.42 -13.29 -2.62
N PRO A 280 3.01 -14.53 -2.24
CA PRO A 280 3.47 -15.15 -0.99
C PRO A 280 4.99 -15.17 -0.81
N ASP A 281 5.74 -15.46 -1.88
CA ASP A 281 7.21 -15.44 -1.85
C ASP A 281 7.77 -14.05 -1.54
N ASP A 282 7.14 -12.98 -2.10
CA ASP A 282 7.59 -11.60 -1.89
C ASP A 282 7.31 -11.15 -0.45
N ILE A 283 6.20 -11.61 0.15
CA ILE A 283 5.87 -11.38 1.56
C ILE A 283 6.90 -12.07 2.47
N LEU A 284 7.28 -13.31 2.16
CA LEU A 284 8.32 -14.03 2.91
C LEU A 284 9.67 -13.32 2.82
N ILE A 285 10.12 -12.97 1.60
CA ILE A 285 11.36 -12.21 1.38
C ILE A 285 11.28 -10.86 2.11
N GLY A 286 10.16 -10.16 2.00
CA GLY A 286 9.95 -8.88 2.67
C GLY A 286 10.04 -8.97 4.18
N THR A 287 9.39 -9.97 4.76
CA THR A 287 9.39 -10.23 6.21
C THR A 287 10.80 -10.55 6.70
N GLU A 288 11.51 -11.45 6.02
CA GLU A 288 12.89 -11.84 6.37
C GLU A 288 13.84 -10.64 6.35
N ASN A 289 13.62 -9.70 5.44
CA ASN A 289 14.44 -8.50 5.28
C ASN A 289 13.86 -7.25 5.98
N GLY A 290 12.92 -7.43 6.92
CA GLY A 290 12.52 -6.41 7.90
C GLY A 290 11.32 -5.55 7.53
N ALA A 291 10.50 -5.94 6.56
CA ALA A 291 9.18 -5.34 6.34
C ALA A 291 8.17 -5.90 7.37
N ASP A 292 7.33 -5.03 7.93
CA ASP A 292 6.35 -5.37 8.95
C ASP A 292 4.94 -5.52 8.39
N THR A 293 4.58 -4.71 7.39
CA THR A 293 3.25 -4.72 6.78
C THR A 293 3.34 -4.64 5.26
N PHE A 294 2.30 -5.16 4.60
CA PHE A 294 2.21 -5.32 3.15
C PHE A 294 0.81 -4.95 2.68
N ASP A 295 0.69 -4.48 1.46
CA ASP A 295 -0.60 -4.30 0.78
C ASP A 295 -0.52 -4.70 -0.68
N CYS A 296 -1.62 -5.10 -1.25
CA CYS A 296 -1.82 -5.13 -2.70
C CYS A 296 -3.27 -5.43 -3.05
N VAL A 297 -3.75 -4.85 -4.14
CA VAL A 297 -5.07 -5.18 -4.71
C VAL A 297 -5.08 -6.55 -5.43
N ALA A 298 -3.90 -7.14 -5.68
CA ALA A 298 -3.78 -8.34 -6.51
C ALA A 298 -4.57 -9.55 -6.00
N PRO A 299 -4.64 -9.91 -4.71
CA PRO A 299 -5.40 -11.07 -4.27
C PRO A 299 -6.87 -11.01 -4.69
N THR A 300 -7.55 -9.90 -4.41
CA THR A 300 -8.96 -9.71 -4.78
C THR A 300 -9.14 -9.50 -6.29
N ARG A 301 -8.20 -8.80 -6.94
CA ARG A 301 -8.23 -8.62 -8.40
C ARG A 301 -8.05 -9.95 -9.14
N GLU A 302 -7.11 -10.78 -8.75
CA GLU A 302 -6.87 -12.09 -9.36
C GLU A 302 -8.05 -13.02 -9.14
N ALA A 303 -8.63 -13.05 -7.93
CA ALA A 303 -9.84 -13.82 -7.65
C ALA A 303 -11.00 -13.45 -8.58
N ARG A 304 -11.24 -12.15 -8.80
CA ARG A 304 -12.24 -11.68 -9.79
C ARG A 304 -11.96 -12.12 -11.22
N HIS A 305 -10.72 -12.45 -11.55
CA HIS A 305 -10.32 -13.01 -12.86
C HIS A 305 -10.20 -14.54 -12.83
N GLY A 306 -10.70 -15.19 -11.78
CA GLY A 306 -10.74 -16.63 -11.64
C GLY A 306 -9.40 -17.28 -11.31
N ARG A 307 -8.43 -16.51 -10.80
CA ARG A 307 -7.17 -17.04 -10.31
C ARG A 307 -7.18 -17.09 -8.78
N LEU A 308 -6.96 -18.27 -8.23
CA LEU A 308 -6.96 -18.52 -6.79
C LEU A 308 -5.57 -18.95 -6.34
N TYR A 309 -5.19 -18.54 -5.12
CA TYR A 309 -4.01 -19.05 -4.43
C TYR A 309 -4.39 -20.30 -3.64
N THR A 310 -3.57 -21.34 -3.73
CA THR A 310 -3.72 -22.60 -2.98
C THR A 310 -2.39 -22.94 -2.30
N MET A 311 -2.40 -23.89 -1.37
CA MET A 311 -1.16 -24.39 -0.74
C MET A 311 -0.22 -25.07 -1.74
N HIS A 312 -0.72 -25.45 -2.92
CA HIS A 312 0.05 -26.09 -4.00
C HIS A 312 0.39 -25.15 -5.16
N GLY A 313 0.16 -23.83 -4.97
CA GLY A 313 0.38 -22.80 -5.97
C GLY A 313 -0.91 -22.25 -6.59
N PRO A 314 -0.80 -21.26 -7.49
CA PRO A 314 -1.97 -20.63 -8.07
C PRO A 314 -2.68 -21.52 -9.09
N ILE A 315 -4.01 -21.56 -9.01
CA ILE A 315 -4.87 -22.24 -9.99
C ILE A 315 -5.72 -21.23 -10.77
N ASN A 316 -6.24 -21.66 -11.94
CA ASN A 316 -7.17 -20.86 -12.72
C ASN A 316 -8.47 -21.60 -12.92
N LEU A 317 -9.58 -21.05 -12.42
CA LEU A 317 -10.93 -21.64 -12.46
C LEU A 317 -11.41 -21.99 -13.87
N SER A 318 -10.90 -21.33 -14.91
CA SER A 318 -11.28 -21.65 -16.29
C SER A 318 -11.01 -23.10 -16.67
N LYS A 319 -10.07 -23.78 -16.01
CA LYS A 319 -9.65 -25.16 -16.27
C LYS A 319 -10.54 -26.22 -15.59
N TYR A 320 -11.42 -25.82 -14.63
CA TYR A 320 -12.15 -26.74 -13.76
C TYR A 320 -13.66 -26.75 -14.05
N ARG A 321 -14.06 -27.08 -15.30
CA ARG A 321 -15.45 -26.98 -15.75
C ARG A 321 -16.41 -27.88 -14.97
N ASP A 322 -16.03 -29.12 -14.76
CA ASP A 322 -16.88 -30.17 -14.17
C ASP A 322 -16.10 -30.91 -13.05
N SER A 323 -15.25 -30.17 -12.31
CA SER A 323 -14.45 -30.75 -11.23
C SER A 323 -15.27 -30.83 -9.95
N ASP A 324 -15.22 -31.97 -9.30
CA ASP A 324 -15.77 -32.21 -7.96
C ASP A 324 -14.73 -31.98 -6.85
N GLU A 325 -13.51 -31.58 -7.20
CA GLU A 325 -12.45 -31.26 -6.26
C GLU A 325 -12.77 -29.95 -5.52
N ILE A 326 -12.40 -29.84 -4.25
CA ILE A 326 -12.35 -28.58 -3.49
C ILE A 326 -11.01 -27.88 -3.72
N ILE A 327 -10.88 -26.60 -3.31
CA ILE A 327 -9.65 -25.82 -3.54
C ILE A 327 -8.45 -26.46 -2.84
N ASP A 328 -8.56 -26.67 -1.53
CA ASP A 328 -7.51 -27.27 -0.69
C ASP A 328 -8.15 -28.14 0.41
N GLU A 329 -7.75 -29.39 0.49
CA GLU A 329 -8.09 -30.25 1.63
C GLU A 329 -7.32 -29.79 2.87
N GLY A 330 -8.03 -29.60 3.99
CA GLY A 330 -7.44 -29.15 5.25
C GLY A 330 -7.26 -27.63 5.39
N CYS A 331 -7.69 -26.84 4.40
CA CYS A 331 -7.79 -25.38 4.53
C CYS A 331 -9.03 -25.02 5.36
N ASP A 332 -8.85 -24.10 6.32
CA ASP A 332 -9.89 -23.63 7.24
C ASP A 332 -10.63 -22.37 6.77
N CYS A 333 -10.37 -21.92 5.53
CA CYS A 333 -11.10 -20.78 5.00
C CYS A 333 -12.59 -21.11 4.77
N PRO A 334 -13.50 -20.12 4.86
CA PRO A 334 -14.94 -20.35 4.71
C PRO A 334 -15.35 -21.11 3.44
N THR A 335 -14.66 -20.85 2.32
CA THR A 335 -14.96 -21.50 1.03
C THR A 335 -14.60 -22.98 1.06
N CYS A 336 -13.42 -23.35 1.57
CA CYS A 336 -12.99 -24.75 1.69
C CYS A 336 -13.84 -25.51 2.71
N LEU A 337 -14.14 -24.90 3.86
CA LEU A 337 -15.02 -25.49 4.88
C LEU A 337 -16.46 -25.71 4.40
N SER A 338 -16.93 -24.91 3.44
CA SER A 338 -18.25 -25.09 2.82
C SER A 338 -18.27 -26.21 1.77
N HIS A 339 -17.13 -26.87 1.51
CA HIS A 339 -16.98 -27.94 0.51
C HIS A 339 -17.47 -27.54 -0.90
N ILE A 340 -17.39 -26.23 -1.23
CA ILE A 340 -17.74 -25.75 -2.57
C ILE A 340 -16.69 -26.28 -3.55
N THR A 341 -17.14 -26.98 -4.59
CA THR A 341 -16.24 -27.57 -5.58
C THR A 341 -15.67 -26.52 -6.54
N LEU A 342 -14.53 -26.82 -7.15
CA LEU A 342 -13.91 -25.95 -8.18
C LEU A 342 -14.84 -25.77 -9.38
N GLY A 343 -15.64 -26.78 -9.74
CA GLY A 343 -16.67 -26.69 -10.77
C GLY A 343 -17.79 -25.71 -10.41
N GLU A 344 -18.25 -25.71 -9.16
CA GLU A 344 -19.23 -24.75 -8.65
C GLU A 344 -18.67 -23.34 -8.58
N LEU A 345 -17.47 -23.15 -8.04
CA LEU A 345 -16.79 -21.86 -8.02
C LEU A 345 -16.64 -21.28 -9.43
N ARG A 346 -16.29 -22.13 -10.40
CA ARG A 346 -16.20 -21.70 -11.79
C ARG A 346 -17.56 -21.25 -12.34
N ARG A 347 -18.66 -21.98 -12.03
CA ARG A 347 -20.01 -21.57 -12.44
C ARG A 347 -20.38 -20.22 -11.83
N LEU A 348 -20.16 -20.03 -10.53
CA LEU A 348 -20.41 -18.77 -9.82
C LEU A 348 -19.58 -17.63 -10.42
N TRP A 349 -18.30 -17.84 -10.64
CA TRP A 349 -17.41 -16.85 -11.27
C TRP A 349 -17.84 -16.45 -12.68
N LYS A 350 -18.36 -17.40 -13.49
CA LYS A 350 -18.84 -17.12 -14.84
C LYS A 350 -20.22 -16.44 -14.90
N SER A 351 -20.98 -16.48 -13.81
CA SER A 351 -22.30 -15.84 -13.71
C SER A 351 -22.25 -14.39 -13.24
N GLN A 352 -21.06 -13.90 -12.86
CA GLN A 352 -20.81 -12.48 -12.57
C GLN A 352 -20.68 -11.69 -13.86
#